data_51dca9e9914a1f14acff79d13756cfd7
#
_entry.id   51dca9e9914a1f14acff79d13756cfd7
#
_cell.length_a   1.000
_cell.length_b   1.000
_cell.length_c   1.000
_cell.angle_alpha   90.00
_cell.angle_beta   90.00
_cell.angle_gamma   90.00
#
_symmetry.space_group_name_H-M   'P 1'
#
loop_
_entity.id
_entity.type
_entity.pdbx_description
1 polymer ?
#
loop_
_entity_poly.entity_id
_entity_poly.type
_entity_poly.pdbx_seq_one_letter_code
_entity_poly.pdbx_strand_id
1 'polypeptide(L)' 'MNCWHCGTELIWGGDTSMDELNDGEESEYDFFSNFTCPKCQTYVEVFHHK' A
#
# COMPACT_ATOMS: atom_id res chain seq x y z
N MET A 1 2.50 -8.04 -7.58
CA MET A 1 3.77 -7.66 -6.91
C MET A 1 4.25 -8.81 -6.03
N ASN A 2 5.52 -9.12 -6.10
CA ASN A 2 6.10 -10.19 -5.31
C ASN A 2 6.86 -9.62 -4.12
N CYS A 3 6.85 -10.37 -3.01
CA CYS A 3 7.62 -9.97 -1.82
C CYS A 3 9.11 -9.98 -2.14
N TRP A 4 9.79 -8.87 -1.82
CA TRP A 4 11.23 -8.76 -2.07
C TRP A 4 12.05 -9.60 -1.09
N HIS A 5 11.45 -10.02 0.01
CA HIS A 5 12.14 -10.80 1.06
C HIS A 5 12.11 -12.30 0.78
N CYS A 6 10.96 -12.86 0.44
CA CYS A 6 10.81 -14.31 0.24
C CYS A 6 10.36 -14.69 -1.15
N GLY A 7 10.02 -13.74 -2.01
CA GLY A 7 9.58 -14.00 -3.39
C GLY A 7 8.13 -14.47 -3.52
N THR A 8 7.41 -14.58 -2.43
CA THR A 8 6.00 -14.99 -2.47
C THR A 8 5.15 -13.84 -3.01
N GLU A 9 4.13 -14.14 -3.81
CA GLU A 9 3.22 -13.13 -4.32
C GLU A 9 2.48 -12.45 -3.16
N LEU A 10 2.51 -11.13 -3.15
CA LEU A 10 1.84 -10.33 -2.14
C LEU A 10 0.32 -10.33 -2.35
N ILE A 11 -0.41 -10.30 -1.25
CA ILE A 11 -1.87 -10.22 -1.29
C ILE A 11 -2.27 -8.75 -1.16
N TRP A 12 -3.08 -8.28 -2.12
CA TRP A 12 -3.62 -6.92 -2.08
C TRP A 12 -4.63 -6.81 -0.94
N GLY A 13 -4.41 -5.86 -0.06
CA GLY A 13 -5.27 -5.65 1.11
C GLY A 13 -6.28 -4.52 0.95
N GLY A 14 -6.13 -3.70 -0.10
CA GLY A 14 -7.04 -2.59 -0.38
C GLY A 14 -6.30 -1.30 -0.62
N ASP A 15 -7.06 -0.27 -0.99
CA ASP A 15 -6.56 1.08 -1.21
C ASP A 15 -7.14 2.02 -0.16
N THR A 16 -6.37 3.02 0.22
CA THR A 16 -6.83 4.05 1.16
C THR A 16 -6.59 5.41 0.52
N SER A 17 -7.64 6.25 0.53
CA SER A 17 -7.53 7.62 0.02
C SER A 17 -6.68 8.47 0.96
N MET A 18 -5.79 9.27 0.39
CA MET A 18 -4.99 10.20 1.19
C MET A 18 -5.85 11.29 1.82
N ASP A 19 -6.97 11.64 1.19
CA ASP A 19 -7.91 12.61 1.76
C ASP A 19 -8.48 12.14 3.09
N GLU A 20 -8.75 10.85 3.21
CA GLU A 20 -9.23 10.27 4.48
C GLU A 20 -8.18 10.32 5.56
N LEU A 21 -6.91 10.05 5.20
CA LEU A 21 -5.82 10.06 6.17
C LEU A 21 -5.46 11.45 6.63
N ASN A 22 -5.49 12.42 5.72
CA ASN A 22 -5.05 13.79 5.99
C ASN A 22 -6.19 14.74 6.38
N ASP A 23 -7.38 14.21 6.58
CA ASP A 23 -8.55 14.97 6.99
C ASP A 23 -8.83 16.15 6.05
N GLY A 24 -8.69 15.91 4.75
CA GLY A 24 -8.95 16.92 3.72
C GLY A 24 -7.76 17.80 3.36
N GLU A 25 -6.60 17.59 3.96
CA GLU A 25 -5.40 18.35 3.61
C GLU A 25 -4.83 17.90 2.26
N GLU A 26 -4.18 18.81 1.55
CA GLU A 26 -3.56 18.48 0.29
C GLU A 26 -2.37 17.57 0.49
N SER A 27 -2.25 16.58 -0.43
CA SER A 27 -1.12 15.68 -0.47
C SER A 27 -0.66 15.53 -1.92
N GLU A 28 0.61 15.28 -2.14
CA GLU A 28 1.12 14.98 -3.47
C GLU A 28 0.72 13.59 -3.94
N TYR A 29 0.19 12.76 -3.06
CA TYR A 29 -0.33 11.43 -3.38
C TYR A 29 -1.85 11.44 -3.38
N ASP A 30 -2.43 10.63 -4.27
CA ASP A 30 -3.87 10.50 -4.39
C ASP A 30 -4.40 9.44 -3.42
N PHE A 31 -3.79 8.27 -3.47
CA PHE A 31 -4.14 7.16 -2.59
C PHE A 31 -2.94 6.23 -2.45
N PHE A 32 -3.05 5.27 -1.54
CA PHE A 32 -2.03 4.24 -1.44
C PHE A 32 -2.69 2.86 -1.34
N SER A 33 -1.98 1.86 -1.87
CA SER A 33 -2.39 0.46 -1.81
C SER A 33 -1.56 -0.25 -0.77
N ASN A 34 -2.15 -1.19 -0.05
CA ASN A 34 -1.41 -1.99 0.91
C ASN A 34 -1.39 -3.46 0.47
N PHE A 35 -0.27 -4.12 0.75
CA PHE A 35 -0.05 -5.52 0.40
C PHE A 35 0.57 -6.23 1.59
N THR A 36 0.23 -7.49 1.75
CA THR A 36 0.78 -8.32 2.84
C THR A 36 1.30 -9.63 2.26
N CYS A 37 2.48 -10.03 2.70
CA CYS A 37 3.02 -11.33 2.31
C CYS A 37 2.42 -12.41 3.22
N PRO A 38 1.79 -13.45 2.67
CA PRO A 38 1.18 -14.50 3.48
C PRO A 38 2.19 -15.45 4.09
N LYS A 39 3.44 -15.37 3.64
CA LYS A 39 4.49 -16.30 4.10
C LYS A 39 5.37 -15.70 5.18
N CYS A 40 5.92 -14.52 4.94
CA CYS A 40 6.82 -13.87 5.89
C CYS A 40 6.18 -12.69 6.63
N GLN A 41 4.94 -12.38 6.33
CA GLN A 41 4.17 -11.31 6.94
C GLN A 41 4.74 -9.91 6.70
N THR A 42 5.50 -9.75 5.63
CA THR A 42 5.98 -8.44 5.22
C THR A 42 4.82 -7.56 4.80
N TYR A 43 4.79 -6.32 5.26
CA TYR A 43 3.77 -5.35 4.92
C TYR A 43 4.37 -4.29 3.99
N VAL A 44 3.67 -4.01 2.87
CA VAL A 44 4.14 -3.05 1.87
C VAL A 44 3.04 -2.05 1.57
N GLU A 45 3.39 -0.78 1.52
CA GLU A 45 2.48 0.28 1.10
C GLU A 45 3.04 0.94 -0.15
N VAL A 46 2.19 1.05 -1.19
CA VAL A 46 2.56 1.66 -2.46
C VAL A 46 1.75 2.94 -2.63
N PHE A 47 2.43 4.08 -2.67
CA PHE A 47 1.79 5.39 -2.79
C PHE A 47 1.69 5.79 -4.26
N HIS A 48 0.52 6.26 -4.64
CA HIS A 48 0.23 6.67 -6.02
C HIS A 48 0.10 8.18 -6.09
N HIS A 49 0.87 8.80 -6.99
CA HIS A 49 0.79 10.23 -7.22
C HIS A 49 -0.52 10.62 -7.92
N LYS A 50 -0.95 11.84 -7.68
CA LYS A 50 -2.11 12.41 -8.37
C LYS A 50 -1.86 12.56 -9.87
#